data_27a18a6e88c91764d60b00b918f1bca4
#
_entry.id   27a18a6e88c91764d60b00b918f1bca4
#
_cell.length_a   1.000
_cell.length_b   1.000
_cell.length_c   1.000
_cell.angle_alpha   90.00
_cell.angle_beta   90.00
_cell.angle_gamma   90.00
#
_symmetry.space_group_name_H-M   'P 1'
#
loop_
_entity.id
_entity.type
_entity.pdbx_description
1 polymer ?
#
loop_
_entity_poly.entity_id
_entity_poly.type
_entity_poly.pdbx_seq_one_letter_code
_entity_poly.pdbx_strand_id
1 'polypeptide(L)'
;MKKNLIYSVVIAVLFTACSDFLDTVPTDQSSPDTFLKNETQARSMLAGIYNCYYDEGAYCQNPYTYENMSDNSYNHHSWEYSQEFGKGTQNASSWLAELKWATDWKAISRANTLLRSMAKADEISLSVKEKITAETRFLRAWFYFDLIRFYGRIPLVDENTSQENQPREDLDKVISFVKADIEYAVNNLPDIKGGEKANKAAALMLKLQLAQYEYDDETVIACAQAIKELGFGLYDDFRTLFLESGMNDPANNEVIFKINYAEDLQSSWYTLVVYNWISFNTTLSMVNSFFTVNGLPVSDIKAEDGTTISADPTYNAELPFENRDPRLKLSVLCPGEWYRIEGGARNQRHFTPANWDCKTGFIAKKGCNEDIVNMNNDGQDKLIMRYGEVLLAWAEAENELNGPSGAYPLIDELRTRVGMVTLSESLPNLTKAGMREIIRNERRVELYQEGQRWHDIRRWKIAEKVMTDAYGLDVSKMQYYPAMWPETPTTDYWKYEPIVVDKRSFNKDRDYLWPIPQKELNANPLIGKDQNPGY
;
A
#
# COMPACT_ATOMS: atom_id res chain seq x y z
N MET A 1 -3.11 -77.47 31.81
CA MET A 1 -3.01 -76.93 30.41
C MET A 1 -4.25 -76.20 29.92
N LYS A 2 -5.47 -76.62 30.16
CA LYS A 2 -6.69 -75.96 29.64
C LYS A 2 -7.02 -74.56 30.26
N LYS A 3 -6.62 -74.27 31.49
CA LYS A 3 -6.86 -72.98 32.15
C LYS A 3 -5.93 -71.87 31.63
N ASN A 4 -4.68 -72.18 31.28
CA ASN A 4 -3.72 -71.17 30.76
C ASN A 4 -4.01 -70.75 29.31
N LEU A 5 -4.68 -71.62 28.52
CA LEU A 5 -5.08 -71.32 27.16
C LEU A 5 -6.24 -70.32 27.12
N ILE A 6 -7.16 -70.37 28.10
CA ILE A 6 -8.28 -69.45 28.21
C ILE A 6 -7.81 -68.04 28.60
N TYR A 7 -6.84 -67.94 29.49
CA TYR A 7 -6.26 -66.62 29.83
C TYR A 7 -5.46 -66.00 28.69
N SER A 8 -4.79 -66.80 27.87
CA SER A 8 -4.05 -66.31 26.69
C SER A 8 -5.01 -65.82 25.59
N VAL A 9 -6.18 -66.44 25.39
CA VAL A 9 -7.19 -66.02 24.41
C VAL A 9 -7.93 -64.79 24.89
N VAL A 10 -8.23 -64.63 26.21
CA VAL A 10 -8.87 -63.44 26.76
C VAL A 10 -7.95 -62.24 26.72
N ILE A 11 -6.64 -62.40 26.91
CA ILE A 11 -5.67 -61.30 26.79
C ILE A 11 -5.47 -60.91 25.31
N ALA A 12 -5.51 -61.84 24.36
CA ALA A 12 -5.41 -61.53 22.91
C ALA A 12 -6.64 -60.78 22.35
N VAL A 13 -7.83 -60.99 22.92
CA VAL A 13 -9.07 -60.26 22.50
C VAL A 13 -9.14 -58.86 23.08
N LEU A 14 -8.41 -58.57 24.18
CA LEU A 14 -8.35 -57.22 24.78
C LEU A 14 -7.42 -56.25 24.01
N PHE A 15 -6.59 -56.72 23.09
CA PHE A 15 -5.70 -55.85 22.27
C PHE A 15 -6.25 -55.56 20.88
N THR A 16 -7.42 -56.06 20.48
CA THR A 16 -8.02 -55.77 19.18
C THR A 16 -9.22 -54.79 19.25
N ALA A 17 -9.53 -54.29 20.43
CA ALA A 17 -10.60 -53.29 20.57
C ALA A 17 -9.97 -51.97 20.98
N CYS A 18 -10.11 -50.99 20.11
CA CYS A 18 -9.88 -49.54 20.29
C CYS A 18 -8.66 -48.96 19.57
N SER A 19 -8.61 -49.07 18.25
CA SER A 19 -7.95 -48.01 17.47
C SER A 19 -8.89 -46.78 17.26
N ASP A 20 -10.20 -47.00 17.18
CA ASP A 20 -11.17 -45.92 16.92
C ASP A 20 -11.59 -45.12 18.16
N PHE A 21 -11.23 -45.56 19.38
CA PHE A 21 -11.58 -44.83 20.62
C PHE A 21 -10.60 -43.72 20.98
N LEU A 22 -9.41 -43.72 20.38
CA LEU A 22 -8.40 -42.69 20.60
C LEU A 22 -8.46 -41.55 19.58
N ASP A 23 -9.22 -41.72 18.51
CA ASP A 23 -9.48 -40.71 17.48
C ASP A 23 -10.76 -39.91 17.73
N THR A 24 -11.16 -39.72 18.99
CA THR A 24 -12.24 -38.78 19.31
C THR A 24 -11.74 -37.37 19.12
N VAL A 25 -12.07 -36.79 18.00
CA VAL A 25 -12.02 -35.34 17.79
C VAL A 25 -12.90 -34.70 18.86
N PRO A 26 -12.40 -33.77 19.69
CA PRO A 26 -13.22 -33.07 20.67
C PRO A 26 -14.41 -32.44 19.95
N THR A 27 -15.63 -32.82 20.32
CA THR A 27 -16.87 -32.33 19.68
C THR A 27 -17.25 -30.92 20.14
N ASP A 28 -16.53 -30.38 21.10
CA ASP A 28 -16.69 -29.04 21.67
C ASP A 28 -15.70 -28.00 21.09
N GLN A 29 -14.71 -28.44 20.33
CA GLN A 29 -13.81 -27.54 19.59
C GLN A 29 -13.81 -27.91 18.10
N SER A 30 -14.28 -27.00 17.25
CA SER A 30 -14.22 -27.17 15.80
C SER A 30 -12.75 -27.11 15.36
N SER A 31 -12.17 -28.26 14.96
CA SER A 31 -10.88 -28.23 14.26
C SER A 31 -11.09 -27.69 12.83
N PRO A 32 -10.08 -27.04 12.23
CA PRO A 32 -10.17 -26.58 10.84
C PRO A 32 -10.59 -27.70 9.86
N ASP A 33 -10.15 -28.93 10.09
CA ASP A 33 -10.44 -30.10 9.25
C ASP A 33 -11.88 -30.62 9.38
N THR A 34 -12.58 -30.30 10.49
CA THR A 34 -13.98 -30.71 10.75
C THR A 34 -14.97 -29.57 10.63
N PHE A 35 -14.48 -28.32 10.57
CA PHE A 35 -15.31 -27.12 10.53
C PHE A 35 -15.95 -26.89 9.16
N LEU A 36 -15.21 -27.17 8.06
CA LEU A 36 -15.64 -26.79 6.72
C LEU A 36 -16.59 -27.82 6.10
N LYS A 37 -17.91 -27.56 6.18
CA LYS A 37 -18.95 -28.41 5.62
C LYS A 37 -19.81 -27.73 4.54
N ASN A 38 -19.82 -26.41 4.48
CA ASN A 38 -20.67 -25.66 3.56
C ASN A 38 -20.04 -24.33 3.14
N GLU A 39 -20.62 -23.69 2.12
CA GLU A 39 -20.18 -22.42 1.56
C GLU A 39 -20.11 -21.29 2.60
N THR A 40 -21.06 -21.18 3.52
CA THR A 40 -21.09 -20.14 4.54
C THR A 40 -19.86 -20.21 5.44
N GLN A 41 -19.48 -21.41 5.85
CA GLN A 41 -18.27 -21.61 6.66
C GLN A 41 -16.99 -21.29 5.87
N ALA A 42 -16.93 -21.69 4.59
CA ALA A 42 -15.80 -21.36 3.72
C ALA A 42 -15.66 -19.84 3.55
N ARG A 43 -16.77 -19.12 3.34
CA ARG A 43 -16.77 -17.65 3.25
C ARG A 43 -16.38 -16.99 4.57
N SER A 44 -16.76 -17.56 5.72
CA SER A 44 -16.32 -17.06 7.02
C SER A 44 -14.81 -17.21 7.22
N MET A 45 -14.22 -18.34 6.80
CA MET A 45 -12.77 -18.50 6.82
C MET A 45 -12.06 -17.52 5.88
N LEU A 46 -12.60 -17.31 4.67
CA LEU A 46 -12.09 -16.34 3.70
C LEU A 46 -12.17 -14.91 4.26
N ALA A 47 -13.28 -14.52 4.88
CA ALA A 47 -13.43 -13.23 5.55
C ALA A 47 -12.37 -13.05 6.65
N GLY A 48 -12.00 -14.12 7.35
CA GLY A 48 -10.91 -14.12 8.31
C GLY A 48 -9.53 -13.79 7.70
N ILE A 49 -9.31 -14.06 6.40
CA ILE A 49 -8.08 -13.65 5.69
C ILE A 49 -8.15 -12.15 5.37
N TYR A 50 -9.25 -11.68 4.80
CA TYR A 50 -9.48 -10.25 4.57
C TYR A 50 -9.33 -9.44 5.85
N ASN A 51 -9.79 -9.97 6.99
CA ASN A 51 -9.71 -9.28 8.28
C ASN A 51 -8.27 -8.99 8.76
N CYS A 52 -7.25 -9.62 8.16
CA CYS A 52 -5.86 -9.30 8.47
C CYS A 52 -5.46 -7.88 8.06
N TYR A 53 -6.26 -7.19 7.25
CA TYR A 53 -6.08 -5.77 6.96
C TYR A 53 -6.53 -4.82 8.08
N TYR A 54 -7.42 -5.28 8.99
CA TYR A 54 -8.09 -4.41 9.95
C TYR A 54 -7.53 -4.45 11.36
N ASP A 55 -7.00 -5.56 11.83
CA ASP A 55 -6.50 -5.76 13.19
C ASP A 55 -5.35 -4.77 13.54
N GLU A 56 -4.49 -5.12 14.47
CA GLU A 56 -3.23 -4.42 14.72
C GLU A 56 -2.44 -4.21 13.43
N GLY A 57 -2.70 -5.06 12.43
CA GLY A 57 -2.26 -4.91 11.05
C GLY A 57 -2.67 -3.60 10.38
N ALA A 58 -3.69 -2.89 10.85
CA ALA A 58 -4.08 -1.60 10.28
C ALA A 58 -2.90 -0.61 10.19
N TYR A 59 -1.98 -0.62 11.13
CA TYR A 59 -0.77 0.20 11.07
C TYR A 59 0.24 -0.27 10.02
N CYS A 60 0.43 -1.58 9.86
CA CYS A 60 1.42 -2.12 8.93
C CYS A 60 0.87 -2.44 7.53
N GLN A 61 -0.45 -2.44 7.36
CA GLN A 61 -1.10 -2.65 6.06
C GLN A 61 -1.58 -1.35 5.43
N ASN A 62 -1.52 -0.24 6.15
CA ASN A 62 -2.05 1.01 5.66
C ASN A 62 -1.04 1.73 4.74
N PRO A 63 -1.41 2.00 3.48
CA PRO A 63 -0.51 2.64 2.52
C PRO A 63 0.11 3.95 3.01
N TYR A 64 -0.62 4.76 3.79
CA TYR A 64 -0.10 6.02 4.29
C TYR A 64 1.00 5.87 5.37
N THR A 65 1.08 4.73 6.07
CA THR A 65 2.23 4.45 6.95
C THR A 65 3.52 4.40 6.15
N TYR A 66 3.46 3.86 4.92
CA TYR A 66 4.60 3.78 4.01
C TYR A 66 5.01 5.15 3.47
N GLU A 67 4.06 6.09 3.32
CA GLU A 67 4.39 7.48 2.95
C GLU A 67 5.28 8.14 4.01
N ASN A 68 4.98 7.95 5.29
CA ASN A 68 5.79 8.51 6.39
C ASN A 68 7.21 7.94 6.46
N MET A 69 7.44 6.77 5.88
CA MET A 69 8.75 6.14 5.79
C MET A 69 9.52 6.55 4.52
N SER A 70 8.87 7.29 3.61
CA SER A 70 9.44 7.78 2.35
C SER A 70 9.90 9.25 2.43
N ASP A 71 10.40 9.78 1.32
CA ASP A 71 10.76 11.20 1.17
C ASP A 71 9.55 12.13 1.01
N ASN A 72 8.32 11.58 0.98
CA ASN A 72 7.09 12.35 0.82
C ASN A 72 6.56 12.96 2.11
N SER A 73 6.68 12.24 3.21
CA SER A 73 6.08 12.63 4.49
C SER A 73 7.03 12.45 5.67
N TYR A 74 6.67 13.11 6.76
CA TYR A 74 7.31 13.01 8.06
C TYR A 74 6.25 12.81 9.15
N ASN A 75 6.40 11.78 9.96
CA ASN A 75 5.61 11.60 11.15
C ASN A 75 6.40 12.04 12.38
N HIS A 76 5.88 13.00 13.13
CA HIS A 76 6.54 13.47 14.35
C HIS A 76 6.18 12.66 15.61
N HIS A 77 5.19 11.77 15.52
CA HIS A 77 4.79 10.90 16.62
C HIS A 77 5.63 9.63 16.68
N SER A 78 6.47 9.52 17.71
CA SER A 78 7.33 8.34 17.88
C SER A 78 6.54 7.05 18.18
N TRP A 79 5.34 7.18 18.75
CA TRP A 79 4.47 6.05 19.09
C TRP A 79 3.78 5.40 17.89
N GLU A 80 3.87 5.98 16.68
CA GLU A 80 3.41 5.34 15.44
C GLU A 80 4.50 4.52 14.74
N TYR A 81 5.72 4.49 15.26
CA TYR A 81 6.86 3.64 14.85
C TYR A 81 7.37 3.80 13.42
N SER A 82 6.70 4.53 12.54
CA SER A 82 7.14 4.77 11.15
C SER A 82 8.41 5.62 11.06
N GLN A 83 8.68 6.46 12.07
CA GLN A 83 9.87 7.32 12.14
C GLN A 83 11.19 6.53 12.06
N GLU A 84 11.28 5.35 12.67
CA GLU A 84 12.51 4.55 12.68
C GLU A 84 12.97 4.24 11.26
N PHE A 85 12.02 3.90 10.38
CA PHE A 85 12.29 3.57 8.98
C PHE A 85 12.58 4.79 8.12
N GLY A 86 11.91 5.92 8.38
CA GLY A 86 12.21 7.19 7.73
C GLY A 86 13.60 7.72 8.10
N LYS A 87 14.01 7.56 9.35
CA LYS A 87 15.31 7.99 9.89
C LYS A 87 16.47 7.04 9.57
N GLY A 88 16.20 5.80 9.18
CA GLY A 88 17.22 4.76 9.02
C GLY A 88 17.77 4.24 10.35
N THR A 89 16.95 4.20 11.41
CA THR A 89 17.33 3.74 12.76
C THR A 89 16.69 2.42 13.16
N GLN A 90 15.93 1.81 12.26
CA GLN A 90 15.27 0.52 12.47
C GLN A 90 16.27 -0.60 12.75
N ASN A 91 15.83 -1.61 13.49
CA ASN A 91 16.61 -2.78 13.87
C ASN A 91 15.70 -4.01 14.05
N ALA A 92 16.28 -5.18 14.35
CA ALA A 92 15.53 -6.44 14.46
C ALA A 92 14.44 -6.44 15.56
N SER A 93 14.48 -5.48 16.50
CA SER A 93 13.47 -5.30 17.56
C SER A 93 12.45 -4.20 17.23
N SER A 94 12.50 -3.60 16.04
CA SER A 94 11.53 -2.57 15.61
C SER A 94 10.13 -3.17 15.51
N TRP A 95 9.21 -2.60 16.30
CA TRP A 95 7.85 -3.11 16.43
C TRP A 95 7.09 -3.21 15.10
N LEU A 96 7.23 -2.21 14.21
CA LEU A 96 6.54 -2.21 12.92
C LEU A 96 7.01 -3.36 12.02
N ALA A 97 8.31 -3.73 12.06
CA ALA A 97 8.81 -4.89 11.32
C ALA A 97 8.24 -6.20 11.88
N GLU A 98 8.20 -6.34 13.22
CA GLU A 98 7.58 -7.50 13.85
C GLU A 98 6.10 -7.62 13.51
N LEU A 99 5.37 -6.51 13.61
CA LEU A 99 3.94 -6.47 13.32
C LEU A 99 3.62 -6.87 11.88
N LYS A 100 4.34 -6.30 10.90
CA LYS A 100 4.18 -6.62 9.47
C LYS A 100 4.43 -8.11 9.22
N TRP A 101 5.54 -8.63 9.72
CA TRP A 101 5.88 -10.06 9.62
C TRP A 101 4.77 -10.95 10.19
N ALA A 102 4.35 -10.67 11.42
CA ALA A 102 3.34 -11.48 12.10
C ALA A 102 1.97 -11.44 11.41
N THR A 103 1.56 -10.26 10.92
CA THR A 103 0.27 -10.09 10.25
C THR A 103 0.23 -10.81 8.90
N ASP A 104 1.28 -10.68 8.10
CA ASP A 104 1.34 -11.33 6.78
C ASP A 104 1.38 -12.86 6.93
N TRP A 105 2.18 -13.39 7.87
CA TRP A 105 2.20 -14.82 8.16
C TRP A 105 0.89 -15.33 8.74
N LYS A 106 0.17 -14.54 9.55
CA LYS A 106 -1.18 -14.87 10.03
C LYS A 106 -2.14 -15.04 8.85
N ALA A 107 -2.09 -14.14 7.87
CA ALA A 107 -2.92 -14.22 6.66
C ALA A 107 -2.58 -15.42 5.80
N ILE A 108 -1.28 -15.68 5.56
CA ILE A 108 -0.81 -16.85 4.80
C ILE A 108 -1.22 -18.15 5.49
N SER A 109 -1.08 -18.26 6.81
CA SER A 109 -1.50 -19.43 7.58
C SER A 109 -3.01 -19.70 7.47
N ARG A 110 -3.83 -18.64 7.55
CA ARG A 110 -5.28 -18.74 7.34
C ARG A 110 -5.63 -19.17 5.91
N ALA A 111 -4.92 -18.64 4.91
CA ALA A 111 -5.10 -19.02 3.51
C ALA A 111 -4.73 -20.50 3.28
N ASN A 112 -3.58 -20.96 3.79
CA ASN A 112 -3.16 -22.35 3.70
C ASN A 112 -4.15 -23.29 4.39
N THR A 113 -4.68 -22.90 5.56
CA THR A 113 -5.70 -23.67 6.28
C THR A 113 -6.99 -23.79 5.46
N LEU A 114 -7.46 -22.67 4.86
CA LEU A 114 -8.66 -22.71 4.01
C LEU A 114 -8.44 -23.58 2.77
N LEU A 115 -7.33 -23.45 2.07
CA LEU A 115 -7.00 -24.25 0.87
C LEU A 115 -6.95 -25.75 1.21
N ARG A 116 -6.31 -26.13 2.31
CA ARG A 116 -6.24 -27.51 2.80
C ARG A 116 -7.63 -28.06 3.13
N SER A 117 -8.47 -27.28 3.78
CA SER A 117 -9.82 -27.67 4.16
C SER A 117 -10.74 -27.78 2.93
N MET A 118 -10.61 -26.86 1.95
CA MET A 118 -11.38 -26.90 0.70
C MET A 118 -11.10 -28.14 -0.14
N ALA A 119 -9.87 -28.66 -0.12
CA ALA A 119 -9.52 -29.91 -0.82
C ALA A 119 -10.31 -31.11 -0.30
N LYS A 120 -10.70 -31.11 1.00
CA LYS A 120 -11.44 -32.19 1.67
C LYS A 120 -12.96 -31.97 1.76
N ALA A 121 -13.45 -30.80 1.35
CA ALA A 121 -14.86 -30.39 1.53
C ALA A 121 -15.75 -30.91 0.41
N ASP A 122 -16.10 -32.20 0.40
CA ASP A 122 -16.85 -32.84 -0.69
C ASP A 122 -18.31 -32.33 -0.81
N GLU A 123 -18.88 -31.78 0.23
CA GLU A 123 -20.24 -31.23 0.23
C GLU A 123 -20.35 -29.85 -0.47
N ILE A 124 -19.24 -29.18 -0.77
CA ILE A 124 -19.20 -27.87 -1.45
C ILE A 124 -19.09 -28.11 -2.97
N SER A 125 -19.98 -27.47 -3.75
CA SER A 125 -19.94 -27.58 -5.21
C SER A 125 -18.62 -27.11 -5.82
N LEU A 126 -18.19 -27.71 -6.92
CA LEU A 126 -16.93 -27.40 -7.59
C LEU A 126 -16.82 -25.90 -7.94
N SER A 127 -17.89 -25.30 -8.47
CA SER A 127 -17.93 -23.90 -8.87
C SER A 127 -17.72 -22.95 -7.66
N VAL A 128 -18.23 -23.29 -6.47
CA VAL A 128 -18.00 -22.52 -5.24
C VAL A 128 -16.57 -22.71 -4.76
N LYS A 129 -16.05 -23.95 -4.80
CA LYS A 129 -14.65 -24.24 -4.45
C LYS A 129 -13.68 -23.43 -5.30
N GLU A 130 -13.87 -23.41 -6.62
CA GLU A 130 -13.01 -22.67 -7.55
C GLU A 130 -12.97 -21.18 -7.23
N LYS A 131 -14.13 -20.55 -6.99
CA LYS A 131 -14.21 -19.12 -6.66
C LYS A 131 -13.51 -18.79 -5.34
N ILE A 132 -13.79 -19.53 -4.28
CA ILE A 132 -13.19 -19.28 -2.96
C ILE A 132 -11.69 -19.57 -3.01
N THR A 133 -11.27 -20.61 -3.73
CA THR A 133 -9.83 -20.90 -3.94
C THR A 133 -9.14 -19.77 -4.68
N ALA A 134 -9.78 -19.17 -5.70
CA ALA A 134 -9.20 -18.07 -6.45
C ALA A 134 -9.02 -16.82 -5.59
N GLU A 135 -10.02 -16.44 -4.79
CA GLU A 135 -9.90 -15.34 -3.83
C GLU A 135 -8.83 -15.62 -2.77
N THR A 136 -8.77 -16.87 -2.26
CA THR A 136 -7.78 -17.26 -1.25
C THR A 136 -6.35 -17.22 -1.79
N ARG A 137 -6.13 -17.69 -3.02
CA ARG A 137 -4.81 -17.65 -3.67
C ARG A 137 -4.39 -16.22 -4.01
N PHE A 138 -5.30 -15.37 -4.45
CA PHE A 138 -5.02 -13.94 -4.65
C PHE A 138 -4.52 -13.30 -3.35
N LEU A 139 -5.23 -13.49 -2.23
CA LEU A 139 -4.84 -12.92 -0.94
C LEU A 139 -3.51 -13.51 -0.45
N ARG A 140 -3.30 -14.82 -0.60
CA ARG A 140 -2.03 -15.45 -0.23
C ARG A 140 -0.87 -14.88 -1.04
N ALA A 141 -1.03 -14.75 -2.35
CA ALA A 141 -0.03 -14.15 -3.23
C ALA A 141 0.29 -12.71 -2.83
N TRP A 142 -0.72 -11.91 -2.48
CA TRP A 142 -0.52 -10.55 -2.03
C TRP A 142 0.34 -10.48 -0.76
N PHE A 143 -0.02 -11.23 0.30
CA PHE A 143 0.74 -11.22 1.54
C PHE A 143 2.17 -11.78 1.36
N TYR A 144 2.36 -12.77 0.50
CA TYR A 144 3.70 -13.24 0.13
C TYR A 144 4.50 -12.17 -0.60
N PHE A 145 3.88 -11.47 -1.55
CA PHE A 145 4.55 -10.40 -2.29
C PHE A 145 4.91 -9.23 -1.37
N ASP A 146 4.07 -8.91 -0.41
CA ASP A 146 4.41 -7.92 0.62
C ASP A 146 5.65 -8.36 1.41
N LEU A 147 5.68 -9.58 1.93
CA LEU A 147 6.85 -10.12 2.62
C LEU A 147 8.12 -10.04 1.74
N ILE A 148 8.02 -10.39 0.46
CA ILE A 148 9.15 -10.28 -0.49
C ILE A 148 9.65 -8.83 -0.58
N ARG A 149 8.74 -7.87 -0.76
CA ARG A 149 9.11 -6.46 -0.92
C ARG A 149 9.79 -5.86 0.31
N PHE A 150 9.42 -6.32 1.51
CA PHE A 150 9.96 -5.80 2.76
C PHE A 150 11.20 -6.59 3.23
N TYR A 151 11.17 -7.91 3.16
CA TYR A 151 12.19 -8.76 3.81
C TYR A 151 13.08 -9.53 2.81
N GLY A 152 12.77 -9.52 1.52
CA GLY A 152 13.52 -10.28 0.51
C GLY A 152 13.27 -11.79 0.63
N ARG A 153 14.30 -12.58 0.93
CA ARG A 153 14.17 -14.03 1.16
C ARG A 153 13.34 -14.30 2.41
N ILE A 154 12.37 -15.20 2.29
CA ILE A 154 11.45 -15.59 3.35
C ILE A 154 11.22 -17.11 3.33
N PRO A 155 10.70 -17.74 4.36
CA PRO A 155 10.23 -19.13 4.30
C PRO A 155 9.15 -19.33 3.21
N LEU A 156 9.12 -20.52 2.63
CA LEU A 156 8.05 -20.93 1.74
C LEU A 156 7.19 -21.99 2.45
N VAL A 157 5.93 -21.61 2.74
CA VAL A 157 4.95 -22.44 3.45
C VAL A 157 3.66 -22.49 2.65
N ASP A 158 3.27 -23.66 2.20
CA ASP A 158 2.02 -23.89 1.47
C ASP A 158 1.01 -24.71 2.30
N GLU A 159 -0.12 -25.03 1.70
CA GLU A 159 -1.18 -25.85 2.32
C GLU A 159 -0.75 -27.30 2.63
N ASN A 160 0.36 -27.78 2.06
CA ASN A 160 0.89 -29.15 2.26
C ASN A 160 2.06 -29.19 3.24
N THR A 161 2.58 -28.02 3.63
CA THR A 161 3.73 -27.93 4.54
C THR A 161 3.30 -28.38 5.94
N SER A 162 3.99 -29.42 6.46
CA SER A 162 3.67 -30.03 7.74
C SER A 162 4.60 -29.60 8.89
N GLN A 163 5.79 -29.07 8.56
CA GLN A 163 6.75 -28.61 9.56
C GLN A 163 6.48 -27.15 9.92
N GLU A 164 6.43 -26.86 11.21
CA GLU A 164 6.17 -25.51 11.72
C GLU A 164 7.30 -24.54 11.36
N ASN A 165 8.56 -24.97 11.53
CA ASN A 165 9.73 -24.15 11.21
C ASN A 165 10.26 -24.46 9.81
N GLN A 166 10.47 -23.42 9.01
CA GLN A 166 11.07 -23.49 7.68
C GLN A 166 12.26 -22.52 7.59
N PRO A 167 13.34 -22.86 6.86
CA PRO A 167 14.39 -21.91 6.54
C PRO A 167 13.88 -20.85 5.55
N ARG A 168 14.62 -19.75 5.42
CA ARG A 168 14.40 -18.81 4.32
C ARG A 168 14.77 -19.46 3.00
N GLU A 169 13.83 -19.46 2.06
CA GLU A 169 14.00 -20.09 0.75
C GLU A 169 14.66 -19.12 -0.25
N ASP A 170 15.12 -19.66 -1.36
CA ASP A 170 15.60 -18.85 -2.48
C ASP A 170 14.46 -17.97 -3.03
N LEU A 171 14.77 -16.70 -3.30
CA LEU A 171 13.77 -15.71 -3.69
C LEU A 171 13.01 -16.12 -4.97
N ASP A 172 13.72 -16.68 -5.97
CA ASP A 172 13.13 -17.10 -7.24
C ASP A 172 12.09 -18.22 -7.06
N LYS A 173 12.29 -19.11 -6.07
CA LYS A 173 11.30 -20.16 -5.76
C LYS A 173 10.05 -19.55 -5.13
N VAL A 174 10.22 -18.60 -4.20
CA VAL A 174 9.08 -17.92 -3.57
C VAL A 174 8.32 -17.12 -4.64
N ILE A 175 9.01 -16.38 -5.50
CA ILE A 175 8.39 -15.64 -6.62
C ILE A 175 7.64 -16.60 -7.55
N SER A 176 8.21 -17.74 -7.91
CA SER A 176 7.55 -18.72 -8.75
C SER A 176 6.27 -19.27 -8.13
N PHE A 177 6.25 -19.48 -6.81
CA PHE A 177 5.07 -19.88 -6.07
C PHE A 177 3.99 -18.78 -6.10
N VAL A 178 4.38 -17.53 -5.85
CA VAL A 178 3.47 -16.36 -5.92
C VAL A 178 2.89 -16.21 -7.32
N LYS A 179 3.70 -16.35 -8.37
CA LYS A 179 3.24 -16.32 -9.76
C LYS A 179 2.18 -17.39 -10.03
N ALA A 180 2.36 -18.61 -9.54
CA ALA A 180 1.37 -19.68 -9.72
C ALA A 180 0.03 -19.37 -9.05
N ASP A 181 0.04 -18.74 -7.87
CA ASP A 181 -1.18 -18.30 -7.19
C ASP A 181 -1.87 -17.16 -7.94
N ILE A 182 -1.09 -16.18 -8.43
CA ILE A 182 -1.61 -15.07 -9.24
C ILE A 182 -2.24 -15.58 -10.54
N GLU A 183 -1.58 -16.47 -11.28
CA GLU A 183 -2.11 -17.04 -12.51
C GLU A 183 -3.42 -17.80 -12.29
N TYR A 184 -3.51 -18.56 -11.20
CA TYR A 184 -4.77 -19.21 -10.83
C TYR A 184 -5.86 -18.18 -10.56
N ALA A 185 -5.54 -17.11 -9.84
CA ALA A 185 -6.48 -16.03 -9.54
C ALA A 185 -6.94 -15.29 -10.81
N VAL A 186 -6.04 -14.93 -11.73
CA VAL A 186 -6.37 -14.28 -13.02
C VAL A 186 -7.34 -15.13 -13.85
N ASN A 187 -7.16 -16.45 -13.83
CA ASN A 187 -7.97 -17.37 -14.64
C ASN A 187 -9.35 -17.68 -14.03
N ASN A 188 -9.52 -17.54 -12.71
CA ASN A 188 -10.72 -18.01 -12.01
C ASN A 188 -11.49 -16.93 -11.25
N LEU A 189 -10.92 -15.74 -11.05
CA LEU A 189 -11.65 -14.62 -10.45
C LEU A 189 -12.64 -14.00 -11.45
N PRO A 190 -13.79 -13.49 -10.94
CA PRO A 190 -14.79 -12.88 -11.80
C PRO A 190 -14.31 -11.52 -12.35
N ASP A 191 -14.80 -11.20 -13.55
CA ASP A 191 -14.70 -9.85 -14.13
C ASP A 191 -15.86 -9.01 -13.57
N ILE A 192 -15.62 -8.39 -12.42
CA ILE A 192 -16.57 -7.49 -11.76
C ILE A 192 -15.85 -6.21 -11.34
N LYS A 193 -16.59 -5.11 -11.28
CA LYS A 193 -16.12 -3.79 -10.82
C LYS A 193 -16.53 -3.51 -9.38
N GLY A 194 -16.09 -2.38 -8.83
CA GLY A 194 -16.43 -1.90 -7.50
C GLY A 194 -15.40 -2.19 -6.41
N GLY A 195 -14.47 -3.11 -6.64
CA GLY A 195 -13.28 -3.32 -5.78
C GLY A 195 -13.51 -3.88 -4.39
N GLU A 196 -14.76 -4.25 -4.01
CA GLU A 196 -15.07 -4.74 -2.65
C GLU A 196 -14.50 -6.11 -2.32
N LYS A 197 -14.22 -6.89 -3.35
CA LYS A 197 -13.63 -8.24 -3.27
C LYS A 197 -12.58 -8.41 -4.36
N ALA A 198 -11.72 -9.40 -4.17
CA ALA A 198 -10.79 -9.81 -5.20
C ALA A 198 -11.53 -10.10 -6.51
N ASN A 199 -11.05 -9.52 -7.59
CA ASN A 199 -11.59 -9.65 -8.95
C ASN A 199 -10.44 -9.86 -9.94
N LYS A 200 -10.76 -10.14 -11.19
CA LYS A 200 -9.76 -10.40 -12.22
C LYS A 200 -8.80 -9.25 -12.43
N ALA A 201 -9.28 -8.01 -12.38
CA ALA A 201 -8.43 -6.84 -12.54
C ALA A 201 -7.46 -6.66 -11.35
N ALA A 202 -7.89 -6.98 -10.12
CA ALA A 202 -7.02 -6.97 -8.95
C ALA A 202 -5.89 -8.03 -9.06
N ALA A 203 -6.20 -9.23 -9.58
CA ALA A 203 -5.18 -10.25 -9.83
C ALA A 203 -4.21 -9.83 -10.94
N LEU A 204 -4.69 -9.22 -12.03
CA LEU A 204 -3.85 -8.65 -13.08
C LEU A 204 -2.98 -7.51 -12.55
N MET A 205 -3.52 -6.66 -11.65
CA MET A 205 -2.76 -5.58 -11.01
C MET A 205 -1.65 -6.13 -10.11
N LEU A 206 -1.92 -7.18 -9.34
CA LEU A 206 -0.90 -7.84 -8.53
C LEU A 206 0.20 -8.47 -9.41
N LYS A 207 -0.19 -9.07 -10.56
CA LYS A 207 0.75 -9.57 -11.57
C LYS A 207 1.63 -8.45 -12.13
N LEU A 208 1.01 -7.32 -12.46
CA LEU A 208 1.70 -6.13 -12.95
C LEU A 208 2.71 -5.60 -11.92
N GLN A 209 2.32 -5.48 -10.65
CA GLN A 209 3.22 -5.00 -9.59
C GLN A 209 4.39 -5.97 -9.34
N LEU A 210 4.15 -7.28 -9.41
CA LEU A 210 5.22 -8.27 -9.32
C LEU A 210 6.17 -8.17 -10.53
N ALA A 211 5.62 -8.01 -11.75
CA ALA A 211 6.41 -7.81 -12.96
C ALA A 211 7.28 -6.53 -12.90
N GLN A 212 6.74 -5.42 -12.36
CA GLN A 212 7.54 -4.21 -12.10
C GLN A 212 8.69 -4.47 -11.11
N TYR A 213 8.46 -5.29 -10.08
CA TYR A 213 9.50 -5.68 -9.13
C TYR A 213 10.63 -6.48 -9.79
N GLU A 214 10.29 -7.31 -10.78
CA GLU A 214 11.24 -8.12 -11.56
C GLU A 214 11.82 -7.40 -12.80
N TYR A 215 11.35 -6.18 -13.12
CA TYR A 215 11.68 -5.45 -14.35
C TYR A 215 11.24 -6.18 -15.63
N ASP A 216 10.13 -6.92 -15.56
CA ASP A 216 9.49 -7.58 -16.71
C ASP A 216 8.48 -6.61 -17.37
N ASP A 217 9.01 -5.67 -18.14
CA ASP A 217 8.24 -4.60 -18.77
C ASP A 217 7.21 -5.15 -19.79
N GLU A 218 7.49 -6.26 -20.47
CA GLU A 218 6.55 -6.90 -21.41
C GLU A 218 5.29 -7.39 -20.68
N THR A 219 5.47 -8.05 -19.52
CA THR A 219 4.35 -8.50 -18.68
C THR A 219 3.58 -7.32 -18.09
N VAL A 220 4.25 -6.21 -17.71
CA VAL A 220 3.59 -4.99 -17.24
C VAL A 220 2.65 -4.44 -18.31
N ILE A 221 3.12 -4.27 -19.55
CA ILE A 221 2.31 -3.77 -20.68
C ILE A 221 1.12 -4.70 -20.94
N ALA A 222 1.34 -6.00 -21.01
CA ALA A 222 0.28 -6.98 -21.27
C ALA A 222 -0.82 -6.95 -20.18
N CYS A 223 -0.44 -6.83 -18.89
CA CYS A 223 -1.39 -6.72 -17.80
C CYS A 223 -2.16 -5.40 -17.86
N ALA A 224 -1.48 -4.28 -18.16
CA ALA A 224 -2.12 -2.97 -18.27
C ALA A 224 -3.17 -2.94 -19.40
N GLN A 225 -2.82 -3.48 -20.56
CA GLN A 225 -3.75 -3.63 -21.69
C GLN A 225 -4.95 -4.51 -21.33
N ALA A 226 -4.72 -5.64 -20.67
CA ALA A 226 -5.79 -6.53 -20.23
C ALA A 226 -6.74 -5.83 -19.23
N ILE A 227 -6.22 -5.05 -18.29
CA ILE A 227 -7.05 -4.26 -17.35
C ILE A 227 -7.87 -3.22 -18.11
N LYS A 228 -7.30 -2.54 -19.10
CA LYS A 228 -8.03 -1.59 -19.96
C LYS A 228 -9.14 -2.27 -20.74
N GLU A 229 -8.89 -3.47 -21.30
CA GLU A 229 -9.89 -4.26 -22.02
C GLU A 229 -11.06 -4.73 -21.14
N LEU A 230 -10.84 -4.89 -19.82
CA LEU A 230 -11.91 -5.12 -18.84
C LEU A 230 -12.76 -3.85 -18.59
N GLY A 231 -12.47 -2.73 -19.27
CA GLY A 231 -13.23 -1.48 -19.21
C GLY A 231 -12.90 -0.59 -18.02
N PHE A 232 -11.73 -0.76 -17.40
CA PHE A 232 -11.23 0.20 -16.41
C PHE A 232 -10.69 1.45 -17.10
N GLY A 233 -10.82 2.60 -16.44
CA GLY A 233 -10.40 3.92 -16.93
C GLY A 233 -10.35 4.92 -15.78
N LEU A 234 -9.84 6.13 -16.05
CA LEU A 234 -9.78 7.20 -15.05
C LEU A 234 -11.20 7.69 -14.68
N TYR A 235 -11.35 8.06 -13.42
CA TYR A 235 -12.50 8.78 -12.90
C TYR A 235 -12.25 10.29 -12.97
N ASP A 236 -13.21 11.07 -13.43
CA ASP A 236 -13.01 12.48 -13.76
C ASP A 236 -12.68 13.34 -12.54
N ASP A 237 -13.28 13.07 -11.38
CA ASP A 237 -13.06 13.86 -10.17
C ASP A 237 -11.98 13.22 -9.27
N PHE A 238 -10.75 13.74 -9.42
CA PHE A 238 -9.61 13.28 -8.62
C PHE A 238 -9.79 13.46 -7.11
N ARG A 239 -10.55 14.46 -6.66
CA ARG A 239 -10.76 14.68 -5.22
C ARG A 239 -11.69 13.66 -4.62
N THR A 240 -12.84 13.45 -5.24
CA THR A 240 -13.87 12.53 -4.74
C THR A 240 -13.52 11.06 -4.98
N LEU A 241 -12.62 10.76 -5.92
CA LEU A 241 -12.09 9.40 -6.14
C LEU A 241 -11.65 8.70 -4.85
N PHE A 242 -11.11 9.46 -3.90
CA PHE A 242 -10.59 8.95 -2.62
C PHE A 242 -11.58 9.12 -1.46
N LEU A 243 -12.80 9.51 -1.74
CA LEU A 243 -13.90 9.64 -0.80
C LEU A 243 -14.97 8.59 -1.09
N GLU A 244 -15.77 8.25 -0.08
CA GLU A 244 -16.83 7.27 -0.23
C GLU A 244 -17.78 7.60 -1.40
N SER A 245 -18.12 8.89 -1.56
CA SER A 245 -19.00 9.37 -2.63
C SER A 245 -18.48 9.04 -4.04
N GLY A 246 -17.19 9.16 -4.28
CA GLY A 246 -16.60 8.84 -5.57
C GLY A 246 -16.23 7.35 -5.71
N MET A 247 -15.73 6.70 -4.65
CA MET A 247 -15.43 5.27 -4.69
C MET A 247 -16.66 4.41 -4.95
N ASN A 248 -17.83 4.84 -4.50
CA ASN A 248 -19.10 4.13 -4.67
C ASN A 248 -19.96 4.70 -5.82
N ASP A 249 -19.45 5.67 -6.60
CA ASP A 249 -20.14 6.16 -7.79
C ASP A 249 -20.19 5.03 -8.85
N PRO A 250 -21.38 4.66 -9.34
CA PRO A 250 -21.51 3.65 -10.40
C PRO A 250 -20.78 4.02 -11.72
N ALA A 251 -20.50 5.30 -11.96
CA ALA A 251 -19.72 5.76 -13.12
C ALA A 251 -18.21 5.58 -12.92
N ASN A 252 -17.75 5.31 -11.69
CA ASN A 252 -16.34 5.16 -11.38
C ASN A 252 -15.79 3.81 -11.89
N ASN A 253 -15.00 3.87 -12.94
CA ASN A 253 -14.30 2.72 -13.50
C ASN A 253 -12.81 2.66 -13.08
N GLU A 254 -12.37 3.52 -12.16
CA GLU A 254 -10.97 3.57 -11.73
C GLU A 254 -10.68 2.62 -10.56
N VAL A 255 -11.65 2.34 -9.70
CA VAL A 255 -11.49 1.49 -8.51
C VAL A 255 -11.33 0.03 -8.91
N ILE A 256 -10.14 -0.53 -8.70
CA ILE A 256 -9.83 -1.96 -8.95
C ILE A 256 -10.00 -2.77 -7.68
N PHE A 257 -9.44 -2.29 -6.55
CA PHE A 257 -9.55 -2.97 -5.25
C PHE A 257 -9.48 -1.97 -4.10
N LYS A 258 -10.34 -2.14 -3.11
CA LYS A 258 -10.41 -1.31 -1.91
C LYS A 258 -10.59 -2.16 -0.65
N ILE A 259 -10.21 -1.61 0.49
CA ILE A 259 -10.51 -2.15 1.82
C ILE A 259 -11.74 -1.41 2.33
N ASN A 260 -12.77 -2.17 2.69
CA ASN A 260 -14.05 -1.61 3.13
C ASN A 260 -14.02 -1.30 4.61
N TYR A 261 -14.46 -0.12 4.98
CA TYR A 261 -14.70 0.30 6.35
C TYR A 261 -16.19 0.61 6.53
N ALA A 262 -16.65 0.71 7.75
CA ALA A 262 -18.04 1.05 8.03
C ALA A 262 -18.16 1.73 9.40
N GLU A 263 -18.97 2.79 9.47
CA GLU A 263 -19.33 3.42 10.73
C GLU A 263 -19.92 2.38 11.70
N ASP A 264 -19.64 2.55 12.98
CA ASP A 264 -20.09 1.69 14.09
C ASP A 264 -19.60 0.22 14.04
N LEU A 265 -18.83 -0.17 13.02
CA LEU A 265 -18.26 -1.51 12.89
C LEU A 265 -16.74 -1.50 12.85
N GLN A 266 -16.16 -0.80 11.89
CA GLN A 266 -14.71 -0.74 11.68
C GLN A 266 -14.33 0.62 11.12
N SER A 267 -13.84 1.52 11.98
CA SER A 267 -13.38 2.85 11.56
C SER A 267 -12.03 2.78 10.85
N SER A 268 -11.87 3.58 9.79
CA SER A 268 -10.59 3.78 9.12
C SER A 268 -9.62 4.64 9.92
N TRP A 269 -10.12 5.52 10.77
CA TRP A 269 -9.39 6.53 11.55
C TRP A 269 -8.52 7.47 10.72
N TYR A 270 -8.61 7.42 9.40
CA TYR A 270 -7.68 8.16 8.55
C TYR A 270 -7.80 9.67 8.73
N THR A 271 -9.03 10.20 8.67
CA THR A 271 -9.27 11.64 8.84
C THR A 271 -8.84 12.12 10.23
N LEU A 272 -9.04 11.31 11.28
CA LEU A 272 -8.56 11.60 12.64
C LEU A 272 -7.03 11.72 12.71
N VAL A 273 -6.35 10.72 12.16
CA VAL A 273 -4.88 10.64 12.18
C VAL A 273 -4.25 11.79 11.39
N VAL A 274 -4.86 12.19 10.28
CA VAL A 274 -4.35 13.27 9.43
C VAL A 274 -4.68 14.65 10.01
N TYR A 275 -5.95 14.93 10.33
CA TYR A 275 -6.41 16.27 10.66
C TYR A 275 -6.40 16.62 12.14
N ASN A 276 -6.52 15.61 13.02
CA ASN A 276 -6.50 15.84 14.46
C ASN A 276 -5.12 15.57 15.08
N TRP A 277 -4.51 14.42 14.74
CA TRP A 277 -3.19 14.08 15.26
C TRP A 277 -2.04 14.69 14.45
N ILE A 278 -2.30 15.15 13.23
CA ILE A 278 -1.31 15.73 12.33
C ILE A 278 -0.11 14.78 12.09
N SER A 279 -0.39 13.48 12.01
CA SER A 279 0.67 12.46 11.86
C SER A 279 1.33 12.47 10.48
N PHE A 280 0.68 13.03 9.45
CA PHE A 280 1.17 13.02 8.07
C PHE A 280 1.57 14.43 7.62
N ASN A 281 2.74 14.86 8.07
CA ASN A 281 3.35 16.11 7.65
C ASN A 281 4.01 15.93 6.28
N THR A 282 3.44 16.55 5.24
CA THR A 282 4.02 16.52 3.88
C THR A 282 5.36 17.25 3.88
N THR A 283 6.39 16.70 3.26
CA THR A 283 7.69 17.37 3.15
C THR A 283 7.67 18.48 2.11
N LEU A 284 8.54 19.49 2.26
CA LEU A 284 8.71 20.53 1.25
C LEU A 284 9.16 19.94 -0.11
N SER A 285 9.95 18.87 -0.09
CA SER A 285 10.36 18.14 -1.29
C SER A 285 9.14 17.58 -2.05
N MET A 286 8.14 17.04 -1.33
CA MET A 286 6.90 16.56 -1.95
C MET A 286 6.09 17.72 -2.54
N VAL A 287 5.94 18.83 -1.83
CA VAL A 287 5.24 20.03 -2.35
C VAL A 287 5.91 20.55 -3.62
N ASN A 288 7.24 20.56 -3.66
CA ASN A 288 8.00 21.02 -4.82
C ASN A 288 7.95 20.03 -6.01
N SER A 289 7.55 18.78 -5.81
CA SER A 289 7.37 17.82 -6.92
C SER A 289 6.12 18.08 -7.77
N PHE A 290 5.15 18.83 -7.26
CA PHE A 290 4.04 19.30 -8.08
C PHE A 290 4.55 20.40 -9.04
N PHE A 291 4.34 20.22 -10.33
CA PHE A 291 4.78 21.15 -11.36
C PHE A 291 3.95 22.45 -11.35
N THR A 292 4.28 23.38 -12.21
CA THR A 292 3.42 24.55 -12.51
C THR A 292 2.26 24.14 -13.42
N VAL A 293 1.25 24.97 -13.54
CA VAL A 293 0.14 24.76 -14.52
C VAL A 293 0.62 24.67 -15.96
N ASN A 294 1.82 25.20 -16.25
CA ASN A 294 2.46 25.11 -17.57
C ASN A 294 3.08 23.72 -17.84
N GLY A 295 2.96 22.78 -16.90
CA GLY A 295 3.50 21.44 -17.03
C GLY A 295 5.02 21.33 -16.86
N LEU A 296 5.66 22.36 -16.30
CA LEU A 296 7.10 22.47 -16.08
C LEU A 296 7.46 22.39 -14.58
N PRO A 297 8.65 21.87 -14.20
CA PRO A 297 9.06 21.77 -12.81
C PRO A 297 9.34 23.16 -12.19
N VAL A 298 9.28 23.25 -10.86
CA VAL A 298 9.63 24.50 -10.12
C VAL A 298 11.14 24.69 -9.93
N SER A 299 11.91 23.65 -10.18
CA SER A 299 13.39 23.65 -10.18
C SER A 299 13.90 22.67 -11.23
N ASP A 300 15.10 22.90 -11.73
CA ASP A 300 15.71 22.04 -12.76
C ASP A 300 15.78 20.58 -12.30
N ILE A 301 15.41 19.66 -13.19
CA ILE A 301 15.57 18.22 -13.03
C ILE A 301 16.69 17.74 -13.93
N LYS A 302 17.67 17.04 -13.38
CA LYS A 302 18.79 16.46 -14.13
C LYS A 302 18.57 14.97 -14.31
N ALA A 303 18.48 14.55 -15.56
CA ALA A 303 18.43 13.14 -15.93
C ALA A 303 19.85 12.50 -15.91
N GLU A 304 19.89 11.18 -15.84
CA GLU A 304 21.15 10.41 -15.75
C GLU A 304 22.03 10.50 -17.00
N ASP A 305 21.46 10.83 -18.16
CA ASP A 305 22.19 11.07 -19.42
C ASP A 305 22.76 12.50 -19.52
N GLY A 306 22.62 13.31 -18.47
CA GLY A 306 23.04 14.70 -18.41
C GLY A 306 22.05 15.70 -18.98
N THR A 307 20.91 15.25 -19.53
CA THR A 307 19.82 16.13 -19.96
C THR A 307 19.26 16.90 -18.77
N THR A 308 18.99 18.19 -18.96
CA THR A 308 18.34 19.04 -17.97
C THR A 308 16.93 19.37 -18.44
N ILE A 309 15.92 19.07 -17.61
CA ILE A 309 14.55 19.55 -17.76
C ILE A 309 14.49 20.85 -16.98
N SER A 310 14.40 21.97 -17.69
CA SER A 310 14.49 23.29 -17.08
C SER A 310 13.26 23.65 -16.27
N ALA A 311 13.48 24.38 -15.19
CA ALA A 311 12.40 24.97 -14.40
C ALA A 311 11.55 25.93 -15.21
N ASP A 312 10.30 26.10 -14.79
CA ASP A 312 9.38 27.09 -15.35
C ASP A 312 9.90 28.50 -15.09
N PRO A 313 10.26 29.28 -16.11
CA PRO A 313 10.74 30.66 -15.92
C PRO A 313 9.68 31.60 -15.37
N THR A 314 8.41 31.20 -15.38
CA THR A 314 7.28 31.99 -14.85
C THR A 314 6.95 31.64 -13.40
N TYR A 315 7.62 30.64 -12.82
CA TYR A 315 7.40 30.27 -11.43
C TYR A 315 7.75 31.42 -10.49
N ASN A 316 6.81 31.80 -9.63
CA ASN A 316 7.00 32.86 -8.66
C ASN A 316 7.21 32.29 -7.25
N ALA A 317 8.47 32.36 -6.76
CA ALA A 317 8.82 31.89 -5.43
C ALA A 317 8.18 32.71 -4.28
N GLU A 318 7.71 33.94 -4.55
CA GLU A 318 6.95 34.74 -3.58
C GLU A 318 5.50 34.28 -3.41
N LEU A 319 4.98 33.52 -4.38
CA LEU A 319 3.66 32.92 -4.40
C LEU A 319 3.75 31.41 -4.70
N PRO A 320 4.41 30.61 -3.85
CA PRO A 320 4.88 29.28 -4.19
C PRO A 320 3.76 28.25 -4.41
N PHE A 321 2.53 28.56 -3.99
CA PHE A 321 1.37 27.67 -4.12
C PHE A 321 0.40 28.08 -5.24
N GLU A 322 0.67 29.24 -5.88
CA GLU A 322 -0.13 29.71 -7.01
C GLU A 322 0.36 29.14 -8.34
N ASN A 323 -0.56 28.98 -9.28
CA ASN A 323 -0.27 28.47 -10.63
C ASN A 323 0.49 27.13 -10.61
N ARG A 324 0.11 26.24 -9.70
CA ARG A 324 0.66 24.89 -9.57
C ARG A 324 -0.30 23.84 -10.14
N ASP A 325 0.22 22.67 -10.36
CA ASP A 325 -0.57 21.47 -10.67
C ASP A 325 -1.80 21.40 -9.76
N PRO A 326 -3.02 21.28 -10.30
CA PRO A 326 -4.25 21.25 -9.51
C PRO A 326 -4.25 20.18 -8.41
N ARG A 327 -3.50 19.06 -8.62
CA ARG A 327 -3.38 18.00 -7.63
C ARG A 327 -2.70 18.46 -6.34
N LEU A 328 -1.91 19.55 -6.35
CA LEU A 328 -1.33 20.10 -5.11
C LEU A 328 -2.44 20.44 -4.11
N LYS A 329 -3.40 21.28 -4.50
CA LYS A 329 -4.52 21.71 -3.63
C LYS A 329 -5.52 20.59 -3.32
N LEU A 330 -5.55 19.53 -4.14
CA LEU A 330 -6.40 18.37 -3.93
C LEU A 330 -5.76 17.32 -2.98
N SER A 331 -4.43 17.34 -2.84
CA SER A 331 -3.68 16.31 -2.11
C SER A 331 -2.97 16.81 -0.87
N VAL A 332 -2.62 18.10 -0.81
CA VAL A 332 -1.87 18.73 0.29
C VAL A 332 -2.62 19.96 0.76
N LEU A 333 -2.74 20.11 2.06
CA LEU A 333 -3.21 21.33 2.67
C LEU A 333 -2.02 22.26 2.89
N CYS A 334 -1.98 23.30 2.08
CA CYS A 334 -0.97 24.35 2.17
C CYS A 334 -1.40 25.47 3.13
N PRO A 335 -0.45 26.21 3.70
CA PRO A 335 -0.78 27.35 4.54
C PRO A 335 -1.75 28.32 3.85
N GLY A 336 -2.79 28.77 4.56
CA GLY A 336 -3.82 29.71 4.08
C GLY A 336 -4.99 29.10 3.32
N GLU A 337 -4.91 27.84 2.98
CA GLU A 337 -6.05 27.18 2.36
C GLU A 337 -7.20 26.98 3.35
N TRP A 338 -8.42 27.07 2.83
CA TRP A 338 -9.61 26.73 3.58
C TRP A 338 -9.78 25.20 3.62
N TYR A 339 -10.12 24.69 4.80
CA TYR A 339 -10.52 23.31 4.97
C TYR A 339 -11.63 23.18 6.01
N ARG A 340 -12.31 22.07 6.05
CA ARG A 340 -13.35 21.73 7.01
C ARG A 340 -12.90 20.59 7.90
N ILE A 341 -13.40 20.61 9.13
CA ILE A 341 -13.26 19.52 10.08
C ILE A 341 -14.64 19.23 10.65
N GLU A 342 -14.77 18.23 11.49
CA GLU A 342 -16.03 17.79 12.14
C GLU A 342 -17.18 18.80 12.11
N GLY A 343 -18.33 18.40 11.55
CA GLY A 343 -19.49 19.27 11.42
C GLY A 343 -19.55 20.10 10.13
N GLY A 344 -18.68 19.82 9.15
CA GLY A 344 -18.77 20.37 7.80
C GLY A 344 -18.61 21.90 7.73
N ALA A 345 -19.49 22.55 6.96
CA ALA A 345 -19.40 24.00 6.68
C ALA A 345 -19.38 24.92 7.91
N ARG A 346 -19.85 24.46 9.06
CA ARG A 346 -19.84 25.25 10.31
C ARG A 346 -18.45 25.36 10.93
N ASN A 347 -17.53 24.44 10.61
CA ASN A 347 -16.17 24.37 11.14
C ASN A 347 -15.12 24.68 10.06
N GLN A 348 -15.46 25.49 9.08
CA GLN A 348 -14.52 25.95 8.07
C GLN A 348 -13.45 26.84 8.69
N ARG A 349 -12.18 26.58 8.39
CA ARG A 349 -11.01 27.26 8.95
C ARG A 349 -9.94 27.51 7.89
N HIS A 350 -9.14 28.55 8.11
CA HIS A 350 -7.85 28.67 7.42
C HIS A 350 -6.81 27.76 8.07
N PHE A 351 -6.08 27.03 7.26
CA PHE A 351 -4.96 26.25 7.75
C PHE A 351 -3.79 27.19 8.07
N THR A 352 -3.46 27.29 9.34
CA THR A 352 -2.33 28.06 9.86
C THR A 352 -1.41 27.11 10.60
N PRO A 353 -0.28 26.66 9.99
CA PRO A 353 0.62 25.69 10.60
C PRO A 353 1.09 26.06 12.01
N ALA A 354 1.30 27.36 12.28
CA ALA A 354 1.69 27.84 13.60
C ALA A 354 0.65 27.58 14.71
N ASN A 355 -0.61 27.37 14.34
CA ASN A 355 -1.70 27.08 15.29
C ASN A 355 -1.87 25.57 15.56
N TRP A 356 -1.08 24.73 14.86
CA TRP A 356 -1.23 23.28 14.85
C TRP A 356 0.12 22.62 15.18
N ASP A 357 0.09 21.38 15.60
CA ASP A 357 1.31 20.59 15.79
C ASP A 357 1.91 20.11 14.45
N CYS A 358 1.85 20.95 13.43
CA CYS A 358 2.41 20.71 12.12
C CYS A 358 3.88 21.12 12.09
N LYS A 359 4.78 20.19 11.83
CA LYS A 359 6.23 20.44 11.86
C LYS A 359 6.79 20.92 10.52
N THR A 360 6.16 20.50 9.40
CA THR A 360 6.65 20.86 8.05
C THR A 360 5.98 22.08 7.45
N GLY A 361 4.87 22.54 8.02
CA GLY A 361 4.03 23.58 7.43
C GLY A 361 2.97 23.05 6.45
N PHE A 362 2.95 21.75 6.19
CA PHE A 362 2.02 21.09 5.25
C PHE A 362 1.48 19.81 5.86
N ILE A 363 0.23 19.49 5.58
CA ILE A 363 -0.37 18.19 5.94
C ILE A 363 -1.03 17.54 4.73
N ALA A 364 -1.17 16.23 4.75
CA ALA A 364 -1.92 15.51 3.74
C ALA A 364 -3.39 15.95 3.75
N LYS A 365 -4.02 15.95 2.55
CA LYS A 365 -5.44 16.24 2.36
C LYS A 365 -6.13 15.13 1.58
N LYS A 366 -5.39 14.46 0.69
CA LYS A 366 -5.91 13.39 -0.16
C LYS A 366 -6.53 12.29 0.69
N GLY A 367 -7.77 11.92 0.36
CA GLY A 367 -8.51 10.90 1.10
C GLY A 367 -9.11 11.34 2.43
N CYS A 368 -8.87 12.56 2.91
CA CYS A 368 -9.52 13.06 4.12
C CYS A 368 -10.95 13.47 3.83
N ASN A 369 -11.89 12.96 4.62
CA ASN A 369 -13.29 13.34 4.54
C ASN A 369 -13.55 14.58 5.41
N GLU A 370 -13.70 15.74 4.75
CA GLU A 370 -13.94 17.03 5.43
C GLU A 370 -15.39 17.20 5.91
N ASP A 371 -16.31 16.35 5.48
CA ASP A 371 -17.73 16.38 5.86
C ASP A 371 -18.05 15.38 6.98
N ILE A 372 -17.06 14.67 7.49
CA ILE A 372 -17.25 13.72 8.59
C ILE A 372 -17.74 14.40 9.86
N VAL A 373 -18.69 13.76 10.54
CA VAL A 373 -19.28 14.28 11.79
C VAL A 373 -18.47 13.86 13.01
N ASN A 374 -17.91 12.65 12.96
CA ASN A 374 -17.10 12.09 14.05
C ASN A 374 -15.87 11.37 13.48
N MET A 375 -14.70 11.99 13.57
CA MET A 375 -13.46 11.43 13.07
C MET A 375 -13.03 10.11 13.71
N ASN A 376 -13.56 9.78 14.90
CA ASN A 376 -13.31 8.47 15.55
C ASN A 376 -14.16 7.35 14.95
N ASN A 377 -15.16 7.69 14.15
CA ASN A 377 -16.09 6.76 13.52
C ASN A 377 -16.15 6.98 11.99
N ASP A 378 -14.99 6.95 11.36
CA ASP A 378 -14.81 7.18 9.93
C ASP A 378 -14.99 5.86 9.18
N GLY A 379 -16.14 5.70 8.52
CA GLY A 379 -16.47 4.51 7.70
C GLY A 379 -15.92 4.56 6.29
N GLN A 380 -15.07 5.54 5.95
CA GLN A 380 -14.57 5.70 4.60
C GLN A 380 -13.62 4.58 4.18
N ASP A 381 -13.93 3.94 3.05
CA ASP A 381 -13.11 2.91 2.42
C ASP A 381 -11.71 3.41 2.05
N LYS A 382 -10.78 2.46 1.95
CA LYS A 382 -9.41 2.74 1.53
C LYS A 382 -9.15 2.16 0.14
N LEU A 383 -8.90 3.04 -0.83
CA LEU A 383 -8.51 2.66 -2.18
C LEU A 383 -7.07 2.11 -2.19
N ILE A 384 -6.89 0.90 -2.73
CA ILE A 384 -5.61 0.17 -2.71
C ILE A 384 -5.05 -0.01 -4.11
N MET A 385 -5.89 -0.36 -5.09
CA MET A 385 -5.50 -0.56 -6.48
C MET A 385 -6.43 0.22 -7.38
N ARG A 386 -5.89 0.99 -8.30
CA ARG A 386 -6.66 1.83 -9.22
C ARG A 386 -6.00 1.99 -10.58
N TYR A 387 -6.81 2.37 -11.57
CA TYR A 387 -6.36 2.46 -12.96
C TYR A 387 -5.28 3.54 -13.19
N GLY A 388 -5.26 4.63 -12.41
CA GLY A 388 -4.19 5.63 -12.49
C GLY A 388 -2.80 5.05 -12.24
N GLU A 389 -2.66 4.08 -11.32
CA GLU A 389 -1.39 3.36 -11.10
C GLU A 389 -1.05 2.46 -12.31
N VAL A 390 -2.06 1.83 -12.94
CA VAL A 390 -1.88 1.01 -14.15
C VAL A 390 -1.29 1.85 -15.29
N LEU A 391 -1.84 3.04 -15.54
CA LEU A 391 -1.31 3.95 -16.58
C LEU A 391 0.14 4.34 -16.33
N LEU A 392 0.50 4.62 -15.08
CA LEU A 392 1.86 5.01 -14.71
C LEU A 392 2.85 3.84 -14.82
N ALA A 393 2.42 2.64 -14.48
CA ALA A 393 3.23 1.44 -14.67
C ALA A 393 3.43 1.14 -16.16
N TRP A 394 2.38 1.28 -16.95
CA TRP A 394 2.42 1.13 -18.40
C TRP A 394 3.35 2.16 -19.05
N ALA A 395 3.25 3.44 -18.67
CA ALA A 395 4.13 4.49 -19.16
C ALA A 395 5.61 4.21 -18.85
N GLU A 396 5.90 3.70 -17.66
CA GLU A 396 7.26 3.32 -17.27
C GLU A 396 7.77 2.19 -18.17
N ALA A 397 7.01 1.11 -18.32
CA ALA A 397 7.40 -0.04 -19.15
C ALA A 397 7.55 0.33 -20.63
N GLU A 398 6.64 1.15 -21.18
CA GLU A 398 6.76 1.67 -22.56
C GLU A 398 8.04 2.48 -22.74
N ASN A 399 8.35 3.38 -21.80
CA ASN A 399 9.59 4.15 -21.89
C ASN A 399 10.83 3.25 -21.86
N GLU A 400 10.83 2.22 -21.00
CA GLU A 400 11.99 1.33 -20.87
C GLU A 400 12.15 0.39 -22.06
N LEU A 401 11.09 -0.13 -22.66
CA LEU A 401 11.18 -0.99 -23.84
C LEU A 401 11.29 -0.21 -25.15
N ASN A 402 10.39 0.75 -25.35
CA ASN A 402 10.13 1.34 -26.67
C ASN A 402 10.58 2.80 -26.78
N GLY A 403 11.04 3.41 -25.66
CA GLY A 403 11.39 4.81 -25.59
C GLY A 403 10.19 5.71 -25.31
N PRO A 404 10.40 7.05 -25.24
CA PRO A 404 9.42 7.97 -24.66
C PRO A 404 8.10 8.10 -25.42
N SER A 405 8.06 7.77 -26.72
CA SER A 405 6.88 7.99 -27.56
C SER A 405 5.62 7.27 -27.07
N GLY A 406 5.77 6.04 -26.52
CA GLY A 406 4.66 5.27 -25.98
C GLY A 406 4.16 5.76 -24.63
N ALA A 407 5.01 6.46 -23.86
CA ALA A 407 4.67 6.96 -22.54
C ALA A 407 3.85 8.26 -22.57
N TYR A 408 4.05 9.12 -23.59
CA TYR A 408 3.35 10.41 -23.70
C TYR A 408 1.82 10.31 -23.57
N PRO A 409 1.12 9.49 -24.37
CA PRO A 409 -0.35 9.45 -24.32
C PRO A 409 -0.87 8.97 -22.96
N LEU A 410 -0.13 8.13 -22.25
CA LEU A 410 -0.52 7.60 -20.94
C LEU A 410 -0.39 8.67 -19.84
N ILE A 411 0.65 9.48 -19.89
CA ILE A 411 0.82 10.63 -18.97
C ILE A 411 -0.15 11.76 -19.33
N ASP A 412 -0.39 11.99 -20.61
CA ASP A 412 -1.32 13.02 -21.07
C ASP A 412 -2.76 12.74 -20.62
N GLU A 413 -3.17 11.46 -20.57
CA GLU A 413 -4.47 11.05 -20.03
C GLU A 413 -4.64 11.47 -18.57
N LEU A 414 -3.61 11.22 -17.71
CA LEU A 414 -3.61 11.63 -16.30
C LEU A 414 -3.64 13.16 -16.12
N ARG A 415 -2.84 13.89 -16.91
CA ARG A 415 -2.77 15.35 -16.84
C ARG A 415 -4.05 16.02 -17.30
N THR A 416 -4.63 15.52 -18.39
CA THR A 416 -5.90 16.03 -18.94
C THR A 416 -7.04 15.90 -17.94
N ARG A 417 -7.14 14.79 -17.20
CA ARG A 417 -8.15 14.59 -16.15
C ARG A 417 -8.21 15.74 -15.15
N VAL A 418 -7.06 16.31 -14.77
CA VAL A 418 -6.97 17.39 -13.78
C VAL A 418 -6.82 18.78 -14.39
N GLY A 419 -6.97 18.91 -15.70
CA GLY A 419 -6.86 20.19 -16.42
C GLY A 419 -5.44 20.74 -16.53
N MET A 420 -4.43 19.90 -16.44
CA MET A 420 -3.03 20.25 -16.69
C MET A 420 -2.74 20.31 -18.19
N VAL A 421 -1.76 21.13 -18.57
CA VAL A 421 -1.12 21.04 -19.88
C VAL A 421 -0.55 19.65 -20.09
N THR A 422 -0.76 19.07 -21.27
CA THR A 422 -0.25 17.74 -21.59
C THR A 422 1.28 17.70 -21.58
N LEU A 423 1.85 16.54 -21.34
CA LEU A 423 3.30 16.38 -21.40
C LEU A 423 3.83 16.55 -22.82
N SER A 424 3.03 16.09 -23.79
CA SER A 424 3.37 16.23 -25.22
C SER A 424 3.43 17.68 -25.69
N GLU A 425 2.67 18.60 -25.04
CA GLU A 425 2.73 20.05 -25.33
C GLU A 425 3.86 20.74 -24.54
N SER A 426 4.00 20.45 -23.25
CA SER A 426 4.95 21.15 -22.39
C SER A 426 6.41 20.70 -22.56
N LEU A 427 6.64 19.41 -22.83
CA LEU A 427 7.96 18.78 -22.94
C LEU A 427 8.01 17.73 -24.08
N PRO A 428 7.86 18.14 -25.37
CA PRO A 428 7.60 17.24 -26.50
C PRO A 428 8.78 16.35 -26.92
N ASN A 429 10.01 16.65 -26.50
CA ASN A 429 11.23 16.01 -27.01
C ASN A 429 12.09 15.44 -25.90
N LEU A 430 11.47 14.76 -24.93
CA LEU A 430 12.24 14.12 -23.86
C LEU A 430 13.08 12.95 -24.39
N THR A 431 14.31 12.84 -23.89
CA THR A 431 15.10 11.61 -24.02
C THR A 431 14.46 10.49 -23.17
N LYS A 432 14.85 9.25 -23.39
CA LYS A 432 14.42 8.11 -22.55
C LYS A 432 14.72 8.38 -21.05
N ALA A 433 15.90 8.92 -20.77
CA ALA A 433 16.30 9.25 -19.40
C ALA A 433 15.48 10.43 -18.83
N GLY A 434 15.23 11.47 -19.64
CA GLY A 434 14.38 12.59 -19.27
C GLY A 434 12.94 12.15 -18.99
N MET A 435 12.36 11.32 -19.86
CA MET A 435 11.03 10.74 -19.67
C MET A 435 10.95 9.90 -18.39
N ARG A 436 11.99 9.12 -18.08
CA ARG A 436 12.07 8.34 -16.82
C ARG A 436 11.95 9.23 -15.59
N GLU A 437 12.63 10.37 -15.55
CA GLU A 437 12.52 11.31 -14.43
C GLU A 437 11.11 11.94 -14.35
N ILE A 438 10.50 12.26 -15.49
CA ILE A 438 9.11 12.74 -15.51
C ILE A 438 8.14 11.67 -15.00
N ILE A 439 8.25 10.41 -15.45
CA ILE A 439 7.39 9.31 -14.99
C ILE A 439 7.55 9.10 -13.48
N ARG A 440 8.79 9.11 -12.98
CA ARG A 440 9.07 9.01 -11.53
C ARG A 440 8.42 10.13 -10.74
N ASN A 441 8.45 11.36 -11.27
CA ASN A 441 7.78 12.50 -10.65
C ASN A 441 6.26 12.41 -10.77
N GLU A 442 5.72 12.02 -11.92
CA GLU A 442 4.29 11.86 -12.13
C GLU A 442 3.72 10.78 -11.20
N ARG A 443 4.43 9.63 -11.04
CA ARG A 443 4.08 8.61 -10.04
C ARG A 443 4.09 9.17 -8.61
N ARG A 444 5.08 9.99 -8.28
CA ARG A 444 5.19 10.61 -6.96
C ARG A 444 4.01 11.52 -6.64
N VAL A 445 3.60 12.35 -7.59
CA VAL A 445 2.49 13.31 -7.46
C VAL A 445 1.14 12.60 -7.47
N GLU A 446 0.92 11.74 -8.46
CA GLU A 446 -0.34 11.05 -8.69
C GLU A 446 -0.68 10.06 -7.56
N LEU A 447 0.32 9.30 -7.10
CA LEU A 447 0.15 8.23 -6.12
C LEU A 447 0.50 8.66 -4.68
N TYR A 448 0.66 9.96 -4.43
CA TYR A 448 0.88 10.48 -3.08
C TYR A 448 -0.21 10.00 -2.11
N GLN A 449 0.16 9.55 -0.92
CA GLN A 449 -0.70 8.94 0.10
C GLN A 449 -1.31 7.56 -0.28
N GLU A 450 -0.75 6.88 -1.29
CA GLU A 450 -1.15 5.53 -1.66
C GLU A 450 -0.08 4.47 -1.35
N GLY A 451 1.02 4.87 -0.69
CA GLY A 451 2.08 3.97 -0.22
C GLY A 451 3.07 3.50 -1.28
N GLN A 452 2.87 3.89 -2.55
CA GLN A 452 3.70 3.39 -3.65
C GLN A 452 5.13 3.97 -3.62
N ARG A 453 5.31 5.20 -3.13
CA ARG A 453 6.63 5.85 -3.11
C ARG A 453 7.68 5.04 -2.36
N TRP A 454 7.32 4.41 -1.23
CA TRP A 454 8.22 3.54 -0.47
C TRP A 454 8.78 2.40 -1.33
N HIS A 455 7.93 1.75 -2.13
CA HIS A 455 8.31 0.65 -3.01
C HIS A 455 9.08 1.16 -4.23
N ASP A 456 8.64 2.24 -4.84
CA ASP A 456 9.23 2.83 -6.03
C ASP A 456 10.71 3.22 -5.82
N ILE A 457 11.03 3.97 -4.76
CA ILE A 457 12.41 4.40 -4.50
C ILE A 457 13.36 3.23 -4.21
N ARG A 458 12.83 2.10 -3.73
CA ARG A 458 13.60 0.89 -3.47
C ARG A 458 13.81 0.05 -4.72
N ARG A 459 12.76 -0.21 -5.51
CA ARG A 459 12.93 -0.93 -6.77
C ARG A 459 13.80 -0.15 -7.76
N TRP A 460 13.68 1.17 -7.85
CA TRP A 460 14.55 2.01 -8.69
C TRP A 460 15.98 2.17 -8.16
N LYS A 461 16.27 1.68 -6.96
CA LYS A 461 17.59 1.82 -6.31
C LYS A 461 18.04 3.29 -6.21
N ILE A 462 17.12 4.17 -5.81
CA ILE A 462 17.39 5.61 -5.62
C ILE A 462 17.16 6.07 -4.18
N ALA A 463 16.80 5.18 -3.26
CA ALA A 463 16.48 5.55 -1.89
C ALA A 463 17.64 6.30 -1.20
N GLU A 464 18.91 5.90 -1.41
CA GLU A 464 20.08 6.59 -0.87
C GLU A 464 20.28 8.02 -1.41
N LYS A 465 19.64 8.36 -2.55
CA LYS A 465 19.70 9.69 -3.15
C LYS A 465 18.58 10.60 -2.68
N VAL A 466 17.39 10.03 -2.42
CA VAL A 466 16.18 10.81 -2.11
C VAL A 466 15.83 10.83 -0.62
N MET A 467 16.25 9.82 0.16
CA MET A 467 16.04 9.75 1.61
C MET A 467 17.06 10.60 2.36
N THR A 468 17.15 11.89 1.98
CA THR A 468 17.93 12.93 2.66
C THR A 468 17.14 13.51 3.82
N ASP A 469 17.76 14.46 4.55
CA ASP A 469 17.05 15.21 5.60
C ASP A 469 15.71 15.74 5.07
N ALA A 470 14.65 15.60 5.88
CA ALA A 470 13.35 16.14 5.54
C ALA A 470 13.26 17.63 5.88
N TYR A 471 12.83 18.42 4.91
CA TYR A 471 12.65 19.85 5.06
C TYR A 471 11.18 20.23 5.14
N GLY A 472 10.91 21.28 5.91
CA GLY A 472 9.63 21.96 6.02
C GLY A 472 9.83 23.47 6.07
N LEU A 473 8.74 24.21 6.25
CA LEU A 473 8.74 25.64 6.49
C LEU A 473 9.08 25.90 7.96
N ASP A 474 9.73 27.03 8.26
CA ASP A 474 9.91 27.47 9.64
C ASP A 474 8.58 27.99 10.21
N VAL A 475 7.76 27.09 10.69
CA VAL A 475 6.42 27.40 11.23
C VAL A 475 6.49 28.34 12.45
N SER A 476 7.62 28.43 13.14
CA SER A 476 7.81 29.34 14.28
C SER A 476 7.83 30.81 13.87
N LYS A 477 8.14 31.09 12.61
CA LYS A 477 8.14 32.43 12.03
C LYS A 477 6.81 32.81 11.39
N MET A 478 5.87 31.87 11.28
CA MET A 478 4.55 32.15 10.72
C MET A 478 3.71 32.94 11.70
N GLN A 479 2.95 33.89 11.17
CA GLN A 479 2.03 34.67 11.97
C GLN A 479 0.85 33.81 12.43
N TYR A 480 0.52 33.91 13.72
CA TYR A 480 -0.68 33.27 14.27
C TYR A 480 -1.94 34.01 13.79
N TYR A 481 -2.89 33.29 13.20
CA TYR A 481 -4.22 33.79 12.88
C TYR A 481 -5.26 33.00 13.68
N PRO A 482 -6.31 33.68 14.23
CA PRO A 482 -7.42 32.98 14.87
C PRO A 482 -8.07 31.98 13.91
N ALA A 483 -8.44 30.82 14.42
CA ALA A 483 -8.97 29.72 13.63
C ALA A 483 -10.24 30.06 12.81
N MET A 484 -10.95 31.12 13.15
CA MET A 484 -12.18 31.58 12.48
C MET A 484 -11.97 32.97 11.85
N TRP A 485 -10.86 33.15 11.13
CA TRP A 485 -10.59 34.41 10.45
C TRP A 485 -11.43 34.53 9.17
N PRO A 486 -12.26 35.58 8.99
CA PRO A 486 -13.13 35.72 7.83
C PRO A 486 -12.42 36.20 6.57
N GLU A 487 -11.17 36.66 6.66
CA GLU A 487 -10.41 37.26 5.57
C GLU A 487 -9.30 36.32 5.10
N THR A 488 -9.07 36.26 3.81
CA THR A 488 -7.92 35.53 3.24
C THR A 488 -6.63 36.17 3.76
N PRO A 489 -5.70 35.40 4.36
CA PRO A 489 -4.41 35.93 4.79
C PRO A 489 -3.67 36.61 3.63
N THR A 490 -2.99 37.70 3.91
CA THR A 490 -2.19 38.39 2.89
C THR A 490 -0.96 37.55 2.50
N THR A 491 -0.43 37.75 1.30
CA THR A 491 0.71 37.01 0.74
C THR A 491 2.00 37.13 1.59
N ASP A 492 2.15 38.20 2.38
CA ASP A 492 3.28 38.37 3.29
C ASP A 492 3.35 37.36 4.44
N TYR A 493 2.28 36.65 4.64
CA TYR A 493 2.14 35.59 5.63
C TYR A 493 3.04 34.35 5.35
N TRP A 494 3.46 34.15 4.12
CA TRP A 494 4.19 32.96 3.66
C TRP A 494 5.70 33.14 3.56
N LYS A 495 6.25 34.28 3.98
CA LYS A 495 7.71 34.46 4.00
C LYS A 495 8.34 33.55 5.03
N TYR A 496 9.01 32.52 4.54
CA TYR A 496 9.64 31.48 5.34
C TYR A 496 10.95 31.04 4.71
N GLU A 497 11.82 30.48 5.54
CA GLU A 497 13.00 29.77 5.09
C GLU A 497 12.81 28.28 5.37
N PRO A 498 13.25 27.37 4.47
CA PRO A 498 13.24 25.95 4.75
C PRO A 498 14.13 25.59 5.94
N ILE A 499 13.61 24.73 6.81
CA ILE A 499 14.37 24.17 7.94
C ILE A 499 14.37 22.65 7.88
N VAL A 500 15.40 22.03 8.44
CA VAL A 500 15.43 20.58 8.66
C VAL A 500 14.47 20.24 9.80
N VAL A 501 13.44 19.45 9.49
CA VAL A 501 12.45 18.96 10.46
C VAL A 501 12.75 17.55 10.94
N ASP A 502 13.44 16.75 10.12
CA ASP A 502 13.83 15.39 10.44
C ASP A 502 15.18 15.05 9.81
N LYS A 503 16.14 14.62 10.63
CA LYS A 503 17.44 14.14 10.15
C LYS A 503 17.33 12.67 9.78
N ARG A 504 17.75 12.34 8.57
CA ARG A 504 17.67 11.01 7.99
C ARG A 504 19.02 10.47 7.56
N SER A 505 19.21 9.17 7.70
CA SER A 505 20.44 8.48 7.34
C SER A 505 20.11 7.13 6.71
N PHE A 506 19.95 7.11 5.39
CA PHE A 506 19.72 5.87 4.66
C PHE A 506 21.04 5.15 4.40
N ASN A 507 21.18 3.94 4.91
CA ASN A 507 22.33 3.08 4.63
C ASN A 507 21.98 2.14 3.47
N LYS A 508 22.58 2.35 2.29
CA LYS A 508 22.33 1.56 1.08
C LYS A 508 22.65 0.06 1.22
N ASP A 509 23.56 -0.30 2.13
CA ASP A 509 23.98 -1.69 2.32
C ASP A 509 23.07 -2.43 3.33
N ARG A 510 22.09 -1.74 3.93
CA ARG A 510 21.17 -2.26 4.93
C ARG A 510 19.70 -1.96 4.59
N ASP A 511 19.34 -0.71 4.34
CA ASP A 511 17.97 -0.18 4.46
C ASP A 511 17.06 -0.45 3.25
N TYR A 512 17.57 -1.13 2.22
CA TYR A 512 16.73 -1.59 1.11
C TYR A 512 15.77 -2.71 1.52
N LEU A 513 16.11 -3.48 2.55
CA LEU A 513 15.25 -4.50 3.15
C LEU A 513 15.02 -4.19 4.62
N TRP A 514 13.95 -4.72 5.17
CA TRP A 514 13.69 -4.69 6.60
C TRP A 514 14.43 -5.82 7.32
N PRO A 515 14.72 -5.66 8.62
CA PRO A 515 15.29 -6.75 9.42
C PRO A 515 14.27 -7.88 9.57
N ILE A 516 14.74 -9.13 9.54
CA ILE A 516 13.95 -10.25 10.07
C ILE A 516 13.75 -10.00 11.57
N PRO A 517 12.51 -10.07 12.09
CA PRO A 517 12.24 -9.75 13.49
C PRO A 517 13.03 -10.63 14.45
N GLN A 518 13.57 -10.04 15.52
CA GLN A 518 14.34 -10.77 16.54
C GLN A 518 13.54 -11.91 17.16
N LYS A 519 12.23 -11.72 17.29
CA LYS A 519 11.33 -12.74 17.81
C LYS A 519 11.29 -13.98 16.91
N GLU A 520 11.27 -13.79 15.59
CA GLU A 520 11.34 -14.88 14.62
C GLU A 520 12.70 -15.60 14.67
N LEU A 521 13.80 -14.83 14.70
CA LEU A 521 15.15 -15.41 14.79
C LEU A 521 15.31 -16.29 16.05
N ASN A 522 14.65 -15.90 17.14
CA ASN A 522 14.69 -16.66 18.39
C ASN A 522 13.76 -17.90 18.36
N ALA A 523 12.62 -17.82 17.69
CA ALA A 523 11.61 -18.87 17.67
C ALA A 523 11.89 -19.94 16.61
N ASN A 524 12.47 -19.56 15.46
CA ASN A 524 12.71 -20.43 14.32
C ASN A 524 14.21 -20.78 14.20
N PRO A 525 14.68 -21.91 14.71
CA PRO A 525 16.08 -22.28 14.67
C PRO A 525 16.64 -22.52 13.27
N LEU A 526 15.77 -22.73 12.25
CA LEU A 526 16.16 -22.92 10.86
C LEU A 526 16.49 -21.60 10.16
N ILE A 527 15.93 -20.49 10.63
CA ILE A 527 16.34 -19.14 10.21
C ILE A 527 17.57 -18.73 11.05
N GLY A 528 17.47 -18.87 12.37
CA GLY A 528 18.59 -18.69 13.29
C GLY A 528 19.34 -17.38 13.11
N LYS A 529 20.52 -17.43 12.45
CA LYS A 529 21.39 -16.27 12.18
C LYS A 529 21.27 -15.72 10.76
N ASP A 530 20.38 -16.26 9.93
CA ASP A 530 20.15 -15.80 8.54
C ASP A 530 19.34 -14.49 8.54
N GLN A 531 20.00 -13.39 8.97
CA GLN A 531 19.45 -12.05 8.99
C GLN A 531 19.74 -11.33 7.67
N ASN A 532 18.98 -10.30 7.34
CA ASN A 532 19.28 -9.40 6.23
C ASN A 532 20.57 -8.60 6.51
N PRO A 533 21.34 -8.27 5.47
CA PRO A 533 22.63 -7.58 5.63
C PRO A 533 22.52 -6.30 6.47
N GLY A 534 23.48 -6.09 7.35
CA GLY A 534 23.61 -4.88 8.15
C GLY A 534 22.78 -4.82 9.45
N TYR A 535 21.97 -5.85 9.75
CA TYR A 535 21.19 -5.98 10.99
C TYR A 535 21.75 -6.98 11.99
#